data_be617da09936e18df66b7966be434193
#
_entry.id   be617da09936e18df66b7966be434193
#
_cell.length_a   1.000
_cell.length_b   1.000
_cell.length_c   1.000
_cell.angle_alpha   90.00
_cell.angle_beta   90.00
_cell.angle_gamma   90.00
#
_symmetry.space_group_name_H-M   'P 1'
#
loop_
_entity.id
_entity.type
_entity.pdbx_description
1 polymer ?
#
loop_
_entity_poly.entity_id
_entity_poly.type
_entity_poly.pdbx_seq_one_letter_code
_entity_poly.pdbx_strand_id
1 'polypeptide(L)'
;NEGRIAKFADRYKFEERELPWDQIQALGLNKEILLENQSMGDILKGRIPNKLVPLKHKMDGRWVDLGLGTISPIRDDAGNVQLRIFTRLDEPQYKISPYKELFTDKEIERLETDGHLGSTKKMKDFTSGREGECYVSVHEATNRLTTLPVDALTLPTRIYGKEIGDDIEALRSGKEIFVEDIHLKDGRVISGHARVDANRGDVVFRNDNNPHLRIHDTV
;
A
#
# COMPACT_ATOMS: atom_id res chain seq x y z
N ASN A 1 -17.91 -19.96 -3.64
CA ASN A 1 -16.65 -19.21 -3.40
C ASN A 1 -16.38 -18.20 -4.52
N GLU A 2 -17.45 -17.73 -5.15
CA GLU A 2 -17.38 -16.75 -6.23
C GLU A 2 -17.21 -15.35 -5.67
N GLY A 3 -16.26 -14.61 -6.19
CA GLY A 3 -16.13 -13.17 -5.94
C GLY A 3 -15.14 -12.77 -4.84
N ARG A 4 -14.17 -13.60 -4.51
CA ARG A 4 -13.22 -13.28 -3.42
C ARG A 4 -12.21 -12.19 -3.73
N ILE A 5 -12.02 -11.72 -4.96
CA ILE A 5 -10.77 -11.07 -5.33
C ILE A 5 -10.87 -9.56 -5.39
N ALA A 6 -11.87 -9.00 -6.05
CA ALA A 6 -12.10 -7.55 -6.00
C ALA A 6 -12.61 -7.09 -4.63
N LYS A 7 -13.33 -7.96 -3.93
CA LYS A 7 -13.82 -7.69 -2.57
C LYS A 7 -12.73 -7.72 -1.48
N PHE A 8 -11.58 -8.34 -1.70
CA PHE A 8 -10.51 -8.37 -0.69
C PHE A 8 -9.77 -7.04 -0.58
N ALA A 9 -9.48 -6.39 -1.69
CA ALA A 9 -8.78 -5.10 -1.70
C ALA A 9 -9.60 -3.97 -1.06
N ASP A 10 -10.93 -4.09 -1.04
CA ASP A 10 -11.84 -3.10 -0.43
C ASP A 10 -12.31 -3.46 0.98
N ARG A 11 -11.89 -4.60 1.50
CA ARG A 11 -12.29 -5.02 2.84
C ARG A 11 -11.60 -4.21 3.91
N TYR A 12 -12.38 -3.74 4.88
CA TYR A 12 -11.82 -3.26 6.14
C TYR A 12 -11.09 -4.41 6.85
N LYS A 13 -9.80 -4.22 7.10
CA LYS A 13 -8.94 -5.16 7.84
C LYS A 13 -8.96 -4.87 9.34
N PHE A 14 -9.38 -3.66 9.71
CA PHE A 14 -9.44 -3.16 11.08
C PHE A 14 -10.82 -2.56 11.34
N GLU A 15 -11.30 -2.76 12.55
CA GLU A 15 -12.43 -2.00 13.07
C GLU A 15 -11.92 -0.71 13.75
N GLU A 16 -12.72 0.35 13.72
CA GLU A 16 -12.32 1.63 14.31
C GLU A 16 -11.94 1.49 15.80
N ARG A 17 -12.65 0.63 16.54
CA ARG A 17 -12.38 0.37 17.97
C ARG A 17 -11.05 -0.35 18.25
N GLU A 18 -10.45 -0.99 17.22
CA GLU A 18 -9.17 -1.69 17.34
C GLU A 18 -7.98 -0.76 17.14
N LEU A 19 -8.21 0.44 16.60
CA LEU A 19 -7.14 1.39 16.35
C LEU A 19 -6.51 1.87 17.67
N PRO A 20 -5.18 1.99 17.74
CA PRO A 20 -4.48 2.44 18.94
C PRO A 20 -4.63 3.96 19.12
N TRP A 21 -5.81 4.39 19.56
CA TRP A 21 -6.17 5.80 19.68
C TRP A 21 -5.23 6.61 20.56
N ASP A 22 -4.66 6.00 21.62
CA ASP A 22 -3.67 6.67 22.48
C ASP A 22 -2.42 7.05 21.68
N GLN A 23 -1.94 6.16 20.79
CA GLN A 23 -0.80 6.42 19.91
C GLN A 23 -1.16 7.47 18.85
N ILE A 24 -2.36 7.40 18.29
CA ILE A 24 -2.86 8.38 17.31
C ILE A 24 -2.94 9.77 17.93
N GLN A 25 -3.48 9.88 19.14
CA GLN A 25 -3.55 11.15 19.89
C GLN A 25 -2.17 11.69 20.25
N ALA A 26 -1.22 10.81 20.57
CA ALA A 26 0.17 11.20 20.84
C ALA A 26 0.87 11.83 19.62
N LEU A 27 0.32 11.64 18.41
CA LEU A 27 0.77 12.30 17.18
C LEU A 27 -0.01 13.59 16.84
N GLY A 28 -0.84 14.05 17.75
CA GLY A 28 -1.68 15.24 17.54
C GLY A 28 -2.87 15.01 16.62
N LEU A 29 -3.23 13.72 16.39
CA LEU A 29 -4.36 13.32 15.53
C LEU A 29 -5.56 12.88 16.36
N ASN A 30 -6.72 12.94 15.75
CA ASN A 30 -7.96 12.42 16.29
C ASN A 30 -8.85 11.90 15.15
N LYS A 31 -10.00 11.35 15.49
CA LYS A 31 -10.95 10.79 14.52
C LYS A 31 -11.45 11.86 13.53
N GLU A 32 -11.76 13.05 14.00
CA GLU A 32 -12.29 14.15 13.21
C GLU A 32 -11.29 14.56 12.12
N ILE A 33 -10.02 14.74 12.47
CA ILE A 33 -8.94 15.06 11.52
C ILE A 33 -8.82 13.98 10.44
N LEU A 34 -8.86 12.69 10.83
CA LEU A 34 -8.73 11.57 9.90
C LEU A 34 -9.95 11.42 8.98
N LEU A 35 -11.13 11.80 9.43
CA LEU A 35 -12.35 11.84 8.61
C LEU A 35 -12.33 13.03 7.65
N GLU A 36 -12.01 14.23 8.13
CA GLU A 36 -11.96 15.47 7.32
C GLU A 36 -10.95 15.36 6.19
N ASN A 37 -9.78 14.78 6.46
CA ASN A 37 -8.78 14.58 5.42
C ASN A 37 -9.00 13.30 4.59
N GLN A 38 -10.07 12.56 4.84
CA GLN A 38 -10.46 11.35 4.11
C GLN A 38 -9.45 10.18 4.20
N SER A 39 -8.66 10.11 5.27
CA SER A 39 -7.68 9.03 5.49
C SER A 39 -8.26 7.81 6.21
N MET A 40 -9.36 7.97 6.93
CA MET A 40 -9.95 6.93 7.77
C MET A 40 -10.25 5.64 6.98
N GLY A 41 -10.79 5.78 5.76
CA GLY A 41 -11.09 4.61 4.91
C GLY A 41 -9.84 3.80 4.54
N ASP A 42 -8.75 4.47 4.17
CA ASP A 42 -7.48 3.79 3.88
C ASP A 42 -6.87 3.16 5.13
N ILE A 43 -6.93 3.85 6.27
CA ILE A 43 -6.46 3.36 7.57
C ILE A 43 -7.18 2.05 7.94
N LEU A 44 -8.50 2.02 7.87
CA LEU A 44 -9.28 0.82 8.20
C LEU A 44 -9.05 -0.33 7.22
N LYS A 45 -8.66 -0.04 5.98
CA LYS A 45 -8.25 -1.04 4.99
C LYS A 45 -6.78 -1.49 5.17
N GLY A 46 -6.05 -0.93 6.14
CA GLY A 46 -4.62 -1.23 6.38
C GLY A 46 -3.70 -0.68 5.29
N ARG A 47 -4.15 0.29 4.52
CA ARG A 47 -3.40 0.99 3.49
C ARG A 47 -2.66 2.18 4.08
N ILE A 48 -1.66 2.67 3.35
CA ILE A 48 -0.99 3.93 3.68
C ILE A 48 -1.74 5.06 2.95
N PRO A 49 -2.40 5.98 3.67
CA PRO A 49 -3.12 7.09 3.03
C PRO A 49 -2.18 8.00 2.24
N ASN A 50 -2.63 8.44 1.06
CA ASN A 50 -1.89 9.40 0.23
C ASN A 50 -2.05 10.86 0.70
N LYS A 51 -3.07 11.14 1.53
CA LYS A 51 -3.28 12.48 2.08
C LYS A 51 -2.51 12.62 3.38
N LEU A 52 -1.67 13.65 3.41
CA LEU A 52 -0.80 13.92 4.55
C LEU A 52 -1.45 14.92 5.52
N VAL A 53 -1.12 14.76 6.77
CA VAL A 53 -1.53 15.65 7.86
C VAL A 53 -0.30 16.11 8.65
N PRO A 54 -0.34 17.28 9.31
CA PRO A 54 0.71 17.66 10.24
C PRO A 54 0.77 16.68 11.40
N LEU A 55 1.95 16.08 11.61
CA LEU A 55 2.23 15.19 12.72
C LEU A 55 3.00 15.91 13.80
N LYS A 56 2.68 15.64 15.04
CA LYS A 56 3.36 16.19 16.22
C LYS A 56 3.68 15.07 17.19
N HIS A 57 4.66 15.29 18.02
CA HIS A 57 4.99 14.38 19.11
C HIS A 57 5.15 15.16 20.41
N LYS A 58 4.62 14.62 21.50
CA LYS A 58 4.74 15.24 22.81
C LYS A 58 5.99 14.73 23.52
N MET A 59 6.99 15.60 23.71
CA MET A 59 8.20 15.34 24.46
C MET A 59 8.29 16.31 25.64
N ASP A 60 8.48 15.78 26.84
CA ASP A 60 8.61 16.56 28.08
C ASP A 60 7.52 17.64 28.26
N GLY A 61 6.29 17.29 27.94
CA GLY A 61 5.15 18.16 28.03
C GLY A 61 5.00 19.19 26.90
N ARG A 62 5.93 19.26 25.95
CA ARG A 62 5.89 20.15 24.79
C ARG A 62 5.60 19.39 23.51
N TRP A 63 4.85 20.01 22.62
CA TRP A 63 4.61 19.48 21.28
C TRP A 63 5.80 19.83 20.37
N VAL A 64 6.36 18.80 19.73
CA VAL A 64 7.39 18.91 18.69
C VAL A 64 6.76 18.62 17.36
N ASP A 65 7.00 19.45 16.36
CA ASP A 65 6.52 19.25 14.99
C ASP A 65 7.36 18.17 14.30
N LEU A 66 6.71 17.17 13.74
CA LEU A 66 7.35 16.10 12.95
C LEU A 66 7.21 16.33 11.44
N GLY A 67 6.55 17.44 11.03
CA GLY A 67 6.24 17.73 9.63
C GLY A 67 5.00 17.01 9.14
N LEU A 68 4.84 16.98 7.81
CA LEU A 68 3.73 16.27 7.16
C LEU A 68 3.98 14.77 7.15
N GLY A 69 2.91 14.01 7.34
CA GLY A 69 2.99 12.56 7.29
C GLY A 69 1.62 11.89 7.32
N THR A 70 1.65 10.58 7.45
CA THR A 70 0.45 9.75 7.58
C THR A 70 0.72 8.54 8.47
N ILE A 71 -0.32 7.81 8.80
CA ILE A 71 -0.27 6.63 9.67
C ILE A 71 -0.97 5.45 9.00
N SER A 72 -0.55 4.25 9.35
CA SER A 72 -1.21 3.02 8.92
C SER A 72 -1.12 1.97 10.02
N PRO A 73 -2.23 1.27 10.35
CA PRO A 73 -2.19 0.20 11.33
C PRO A 73 -1.58 -1.08 10.72
N ILE A 74 -1.02 -1.89 11.59
CA ILE A 74 -0.57 -3.24 11.28
C ILE A 74 -0.82 -4.15 12.49
N ARG A 75 -1.07 -5.44 12.25
CA ARG A 75 -1.09 -6.43 13.33
C ARG A 75 0.29 -7.03 13.52
N ASP A 76 0.73 -7.13 14.76
CA ASP A 76 1.91 -7.90 15.11
C ASP A 76 1.59 -9.42 15.15
N ASP A 77 2.61 -10.24 15.37
CA ASP A 77 2.47 -11.71 15.43
C ASP A 77 1.57 -12.18 16.61
N ALA A 78 1.38 -11.35 17.62
CA ALA A 78 0.47 -11.60 18.74
C ALA A 78 -0.97 -11.14 18.45
N GLY A 79 -1.23 -10.52 17.30
CA GLY A 79 -2.53 -10.00 16.90
C GLY A 79 -2.85 -8.60 17.41
N ASN A 80 -1.92 -7.93 18.10
CA ASN A 80 -2.12 -6.56 18.57
C ASN A 80 -1.99 -5.57 17.41
N VAL A 81 -2.80 -4.53 17.45
CA VAL A 81 -2.72 -3.46 16.44
C VAL A 81 -1.65 -2.46 16.85
N GLN A 82 -0.66 -2.27 15.98
CA GLN A 82 0.42 -1.32 16.10
C GLN A 82 0.27 -0.22 15.05
N LEU A 83 0.84 0.95 15.32
CA LEU A 83 0.81 2.08 14.41
C LEU A 83 2.15 2.24 13.70
N ARG A 84 2.12 2.25 12.37
CA ARG A 84 3.24 2.69 11.54
C ARG A 84 3.08 4.17 11.24
N ILE A 85 4.18 4.91 11.32
CA ILE A 85 4.22 6.35 11.11
C ILE A 85 5.10 6.64 9.90
N PHE A 86 4.57 7.39 8.93
CA PHE A 86 5.25 7.74 7.69
C PHE A 86 5.36 9.27 7.58
N THR A 87 6.46 9.82 8.07
CA THR A 87 6.78 11.24 7.86
C THR A 87 7.31 11.43 6.45
N ARG A 88 6.93 12.54 5.80
CA ARG A 88 7.42 12.87 4.45
C ARG A 88 8.92 13.15 4.49
N LEU A 89 9.63 12.61 3.51
CA LEU A 89 11.02 12.92 3.23
C LEU A 89 11.11 13.99 2.13
N ASP A 90 12.15 14.81 2.18
CA ASP A 90 12.40 15.83 1.16
C ASP A 90 12.82 15.20 -0.18
N GLU A 91 13.53 14.07 -0.11
CA GLU A 91 13.95 13.30 -1.27
C GLU A 91 13.41 11.86 -1.21
N PRO A 92 13.23 11.20 -2.37
CA PRO A 92 12.86 9.80 -2.41
C PRO A 92 13.86 8.91 -1.66
N GLN A 93 13.35 8.05 -0.79
CA GLN A 93 14.17 7.22 0.09
C GLN A 93 15.17 6.34 -0.66
N TYR A 94 14.86 5.89 -1.87
CA TYR A 94 15.78 5.10 -2.72
C TYR A 94 16.96 5.91 -3.27
N LYS A 95 16.99 7.24 -3.06
CA LYS A 95 18.13 8.13 -3.41
C LYS A 95 19.02 8.43 -2.20
N ILE A 96 18.61 8.03 -1.00
CA ILE A 96 19.25 8.36 0.27
C ILE A 96 19.97 7.13 0.86
N SER A 97 21.23 7.27 1.29
CA SER A 97 21.95 6.22 2.03
C SER A 97 21.29 5.94 3.39
N PRO A 98 21.22 4.69 3.84
CA PRO A 98 21.77 3.47 3.23
C PRO A 98 20.81 2.77 2.24
N TYR A 99 19.62 3.34 1.96
CA TYR A 99 18.63 2.68 1.12
C TYR A 99 19.04 2.62 -0.34
N LYS A 100 19.77 3.63 -0.82
CA LYS A 100 20.28 3.68 -2.19
C LYS A 100 21.14 2.45 -2.53
N GLU A 101 21.94 1.98 -1.59
CA GLU A 101 22.85 0.84 -1.77
C GLU A 101 22.10 -0.51 -1.84
N LEU A 102 20.82 -0.53 -1.53
CA LEU A 102 19.99 -1.74 -1.66
C LEU A 102 19.62 -2.04 -3.12
N PHE A 103 19.73 -1.06 -4.02
CA PHE A 103 19.22 -1.14 -5.38
C PHE A 103 20.30 -0.90 -6.41
N THR A 104 20.19 -1.58 -7.55
CA THR A 104 20.97 -1.28 -8.76
C THR A 104 20.44 -0.03 -9.43
N ASP A 105 21.23 0.58 -10.32
CA ASP A 105 20.81 1.78 -11.07
C ASP A 105 19.52 1.53 -11.88
N LYS A 106 19.37 0.34 -12.47
CA LYS A 106 18.14 -0.04 -13.21
C LYS A 106 16.92 -0.18 -12.31
N GLU A 107 17.10 -0.69 -11.08
CA GLU A 107 16.04 -0.78 -10.10
C GLU A 107 15.63 0.61 -9.60
N ILE A 108 16.60 1.50 -9.39
CA ILE A 108 16.33 2.91 -9.03
C ILE A 108 15.55 3.60 -10.16
N GLU A 109 15.96 3.43 -11.40
CA GLU A 109 15.24 3.98 -12.58
C GLU A 109 13.78 3.48 -12.62
N ARG A 110 13.55 2.20 -12.35
CA ARG A 110 12.18 1.64 -12.26
C ARG A 110 11.37 2.24 -11.12
N LEU A 111 11.95 2.36 -9.94
CA LEU A 111 11.28 3.00 -8.81
C LEU A 111 10.93 4.47 -9.12
N GLU A 112 11.77 5.16 -9.85
CA GLU A 112 11.57 6.56 -10.26
C GLU A 112 10.48 6.71 -11.32
N THR A 113 10.43 5.80 -12.31
CA THR A 113 9.48 5.87 -13.43
C THR A 113 8.13 5.26 -13.11
N ASP A 114 8.12 4.10 -12.45
CA ASP A 114 6.92 3.29 -12.27
C ASP A 114 6.38 3.32 -10.84
N GLY A 115 7.18 3.80 -9.89
CA GLY A 115 6.84 3.74 -8.45
C GLY A 115 6.86 2.33 -7.86
N HIS A 116 7.27 1.32 -8.64
CA HIS A 116 7.33 -0.09 -8.27
C HIS A 116 8.56 -0.75 -8.87
N LEU A 117 9.14 -1.71 -8.15
CA LEU A 117 10.33 -2.41 -8.62
C LEU A 117 10.08 -3.26 -9.88
N GLY A 118 8.86 -3.77 -10.05
CA GLY A 118 8.48 -4.64 -11.17
C GLY A 118 9.07 -6.05 -11.10
N SER A 119 9.66 -6.40 -9.98
CA SER A 119 10.19 -7.73 -9.61
C SER A 119 10.18 -7.85 -8.10
N THR A 120 10.30 -9.09 -7.60
CA THR A 120 10.63 -9.30 -6.19
C THR A 120 12.12 -9.09 -5.94
N LYS A 121 12.46 -8.81 -4.70
CA LYS A 121 13.84 -8.63 -4.26
C LYS A 121 14.05 -9.24 -2.89
N LYS A 122 15.12 -10.02 -2.75
CA LYS A 122 15.53 -10.52 -1.44
C LYS A 122 16.10 -9.39 -0.62
N MET A 123 15.40 -9.02 0.44
CA MET A 123 15.78 -7.92 1.31
C MET A 123 15.08 -8.02 2.66
N LYS A 124 15.46 -7.13 3.56
CA LYS A 124 14.79 -7.00 4.84
C LYS A 124 13.47 -6.24 4.67
N ASP A 125 12.36 -6.85 5.08
CA ASP A 125 11.08 -6.16 5.13
C ASP A 125 11.13 -5.00 6.15
N PHE A 126 10.77 -3.81 5.72
CA PHE A 126 10.88 -2.61 6.55
C PHE A 126 9.89 -2.59 7.72
N THR A 127 8.83 -3.38 7.64
CA THR A 127 7.82 -3.46 8.71
C THR A 127 8.17 -4.51 9.75
N SER A 128 8.39 -5.75 9.33
CA SER A 128 8.65 -6.87 10.25
C SER A 128 10.13 -7.04 10.61
N GLY A 129 11.03 -6.47 9.82
CA GLY A 129 12.46 -6.65 9.95
C GLY A 129 12.97 -8.04 9.53
N ARG A 130 12.10 -8.93 9.02
CA ARG A 130 12.49 -10.26 8.53
C ARG A 130 13.08 -10.19 7.13
N GLU A 131 14.07 -11.00 6.86
CA GLU A 131 14.63 -11.16 5.52
C GLU A 131 13.79 -12.14 4.69
N GLY A 132 13.57 -11.80 3.42
CA GLY A 132 12.82 -12.62 2.48
C GLY A 132 12.65 -11.94 1.14
N GLU A 133 11.96 -12.62 0.23
CA GLU A 133 11.53 -11.99 -1.03
C GLU A 133 10.41 -10.99 -0.73
N CYS A 134 10.59 -9.76 -1.20
CA CYS A 134 9.64 -8.66 -1.01
C CYS A 134 9.28 -8.01 -2.33
N TYR A 135 8.03 -7.58 -2.44
CA TYR A 135 7.62 -6.54 -3.38
C TYR A 135 8.03 -5.18 -2.82
N VAL A 136 8.43 -4.27 -3.69
CA VAL A 136 8.88 -2.92 -3.30
C VAL A 136 8.11 -1.88 -4.10
N SER A 137 7.56 -0.91 -3.40
CA SER A 137 6.85 0.23 -3.98
C SER A 137 7.33 1.54 -3.36
N VAL A 138 7.10 2.65 -4.05
CA VAL A 138 7.32 3.99 -3.54
C VAL A 138 5.98 4.58 -3.12
N HIS A 139 5.89 5.07 -1.89
CA HIS A 139 4.77 5.86 -1.45
C HIS A 139 5.06 7.34 -1.77
N GLU A 140 4.58 7.80 -2.91
CA GLU A 140 4.92 9.11 -3.49
C GLU A 140 4.63 10.27 -2.53
N ALA A 141 3.49 10.24 -1.83
CA ALA A 141 3.13 11.31 -0.92
C ALA A 141 4.16 11.54 0.20
N THR A 142 4.85 10.49 0.64
CA THR A 142 5.87 10.56 1.70
C THR A 142 7.30 10.40 1.21
N ASN A 143 7.51 10.12 -0.07
CA ASN A 143 8.82 9.77 -0.65
C ASN A 143 9.48 8.52 -0.02
N ARG A 144 8.68 7.65 0.63
CA ARG A 144 9.21 6.47 1.32
C ARG A 144 9.05 5.21 0.49
N LEU A 145 10.02 4.33 0.65
CA LEU A 145 9.91 2.95 0.19
C LEU A 145 8.99 2.16 1.12
N THR A 146 8.20 1.29 0.52
CA THR A 146 7.38 0.30 1.22
C THR A 146 7.73 -1.08 0.72
N THR A 147 7.69 -2.05 1.62
CA THR A 147 7.92 -3.47 1.31
C THR A 147 6.71 -4.29 1.70
N LEU A 148 6.49 -5.37 0.97
CA LEU A 148 5.49 -6.38 1.27
C LEU A 148 6.11 -7.76 1.03
N PRO A 149 6.29 -8.59 2.08
CA PRO A 149 6.77 -9.94 1.90
C PRO A 149 5.88 -10.75 0.96
N VAL A 150 6.50 -11.53 0.06
CA VAL A 150 5.75 -12.34 -0.91
C VAL A 150 4.85 -13.37 -0.22
N ASP A 151 5.32 -13.93 0.88
CA ASP A 151 4.58 -14.91 1.68
C ASP A 151 3.43 -14.29 2.51
N ALA A 152 3.42 -12.98 2.68
CA ALA A 152 2.34 -12.27 3.36
C ALA A 152 1.12 -12.02 2.47
N LEU A 153 1.23 -12.24 1.14
CA LEU A 153 0.16 -11.98 0.18
C LEU A 153 -0.34 -13.27 -0.46
N THR A 154 -1.63 -13.53 -0.30
CA THR A 154 -2.31 -14.56 -1.09
C THR A 154 -2.79 -13.94 -2.40
N LEU A 155 -2.16 -14.32 -3.51
CA LEU A 155 -2.52 -13.82 -4.82
C LEU A 155 -3.90 -14.33 -5.26
N PRO A 156 -4.66 -13.47 -5.93
CA PRO A 156 -5.93 -13.86 -6.51
C PRO A 156 -5.74 -14.74 -7.75
N THR A 157 -6.66 -15.66 -7.96
CA THR A 157 -6.76 -16.44 -9.19
C THR A 157 -7.65 -15.76 -10.25
N ARG A 158 -8.38 -14.73 -9.84
CA ARG A 158 -9.30 -13.96 -10.70
C ARG A 158 -9.22 -12.48 -10.41
N ILE A 159 -9.36 -11.65 -11.43
CA ILE A 159 -9.51 -10.20 -11.33
C ILE A 159 -10.88 -9.81 -11.90
N TYR A 160 -11.75 -9.25 -11.07
CA TYR A 160 -13.16 -8.95 -11.43
C TYR A 160 -13.90 -10.13 -12.08
N GLY A 161 -13.65 -11.34 -11.57
CA GLY A 161 -14.26 -12.57 -12.11
C GLY A 161 -13.52 -13.21 -13.28
N LYS A 162 -12.64 -12.49 -13.97
CA LYS A 162 -11.79 -13.02 -15.05
C LYS A 162 -10.65 -13.84 -14.46
N GLU A 163 -10.50 -15.08 -14.90
CA GLU A 163 -9.34 -15.92 -14.52
C GLU A 163 -8.07 -15.38 -15.14
N ILE A 164 -7.01 -15.33 -14.33
CA ILE A 164 -5.68 -14.88 -14.76
C ILE A 164 -4.75 -16.03 -15.14
N GLY A 165 -5.16 -17.28 -14.88
CA GLY A 165 -4.45 -18.49 -15.33
C GLY A 165 -2.96 -18.48 -14.98
N ASP A 166 -2.12 -18.72 -16.00
CA ASP A 166 -0.66 -18.79 -15.86
C ASP A 166 -0.02 -17.42 -15.53
N ASP A 167 -0.72 -16.31 -15.74
CA ASP A 167 -0.24 -14.97 -15.41
C ASP A 167 -0.05 -14.76 -13.89
N ILE A 168 -0.59 -15.68 -13.06
CA ILE A 168 -0.39 -15.66 -11.61
C ILE A 168 1.09 -15.74 -11.24
N GLU A 169 1.92 -16.47 -11.99
CA GLU A 169 3.34 -16.58 -11.73
C GLU A 169 4.10 -15.29 -12.09
N ALA A 170 3.68 -14.60 -13.16
CA ALA A 170 4.19 -13.29 -13.50
C ALA A 170 3.85 -12.28 -12.39
N LEU A 171 2.59 -12.28 -11.92
CA LEU A 171 2.15 -11.43 -10.82
C LEU A 171 2.90 -11.74 -9.53
N ARG A 172 3.13 -13.04 -9.22
CA ARG A 172 3.92 -13.49 -8.07
C ARG A 172 5.36 -13.00 -8.12
N SER A 173 5.95 -12.94 -9.31
CA SER A 173 7.30 -12.42 -9.51
C SER A 173 7.41 -10.88 -9.42
N GLY A 174 6.30 -10.19 -9.19
CA GLY A 174 6.23 -8.74 -9.08
C GLY A 174 6.04 -8.01 -10.41
N LYS A 175 5.81 -8.75 -11.50
CA LYS A 175 5.54 -8.15 -12.82
C LYS A 175 4.11 -7.64 -12.90
N GLU A 176 3.92 -6.61 -13.70
CA GLU A 176 2.60 -6.19 -14.14
C GLU A 176 2.09 -7.15 -15.22
N ILE A 177 0.81 -7.53 -15.13
CA ILE A 177 0.10 -8.36 -16.11
C ILE A 177 -1.00 -7.56 -16.78
N PHE A 178 -1.30 -7.87 -18.04
CA PHE A 178 -2.42 -7.30 -18.76
C PHE A 178 -3.60 -8.27 -18.74
N VAL A 179 -4.78 -7.79 -18.35
CA VAL A 179 -6.01 -8.59 -18.27
C VAL A 179 -7.04 -8.00 -19.23
N GLU A 180 -7.39 -8.78 -20.25
CA GLU A 180 -8.33 -8.38 -21.30
C GLU A 180 -9.76 -8.82 -20.97
N ASP A 181 -10.73 -8.11 -21.57
CA ASP A 181 -12.14 -8.51 -21.64
C ASP A 181 -12.75 -8.90 -20.30
N ILE A 182 -12.57 -8.04 -19.31
CA ILE A 182 -13.24 -8.17 -18.02
C ILE A 182 -14.68 -7.70 -18.17
N HIS A 183 -15.64 -8.61 -18.05
CA HIS A 183 -17.06 -8.30 -18.08
C HIS A 183 -17.54 -7.90 -16.69
N LEU A 184 -17.93 -6.65 -16.53
CA LEU A 184 -18.47 -6.12 -15.29
C LEU A 184 -19.98 -6.43 -15.18
N LYS A 185 -20.52 -6.42 -13.97
CA LYS A 185 -21.94 -6.70 -13.71
C LYS A 185 -22.91 -5.69 -14.36
N ASP A 186 -22.46 -4.48 -14.63
CA ASP A 186 -23.20 -3.42 -15.29
C ASP A 186 -23.16 -3.50 -16.83
N GLY A 187 -22.57 -4.56 -17.38
CA GLY A 187 -22.47 -4.82 -18.81
C GLY A 187 -21.28 -4.15 -19.50
N ARG A 188 -20.46 -3.38 -18.80
CA ARG A 188 -19.22 -2.83 -19.36
C ARG A 188 -18.18 -3.92 -19.52
N VAL A 189 -17.37 -3.80 -20.57
CA VAL A 189 -16.18 -4.60 -20.79
C VAL A 189 -14.97 -3.69 -20.62
N ILE A 190 -14.03 -4.08 -19.78
CA ILE A 190 -12.82 -3.32 -19.50
C ILE A 190 -11.59 -4.20 -19.67
N SER A 191 -10.46 -3.57 -19.97
CA SER A 191 -9.15 -4.19 -19.99
C SER A 191 -8.16 -3.29 -19.25
N GLY A 192 -7.11 -3.86 -18.71
CA GLY A 192 -6.14 -3.08 -17.97
C GLY A 192 -5.03 -3.89 -17.35
N HIS A 193 -4.25 -3.24 -16.53
CA HIS A 193 -3.06 -3.80 -15.91
C HIS A 193 -3.26 -4.08 -14.43
N ALA A 194 -2.78 -5.23 -13.98
CA ALA A 194 -2.77 -5.60 -12.57
C ALA A 194 -1.32 -5.84 -12.09
N ARG A 195 -1.04 -5.41 -10.88
CA ARG A 195 0.25 -5.63 -10.20
C ARG A 195 0.09 -5.67 -8.70
N VAL A 196 1.08 -6.18 -8.02
CA VAL A 196 1.17 -6.07 -6.55
C VAL A 196 1.63 -4.66 -6.19
N ASP A 197 0.95 -4.03 -5.24
CA ASP A 197 1.29 -2.73 -4.68
C ASP A 197 1.57 -2.88 -3.18
N ALA A 198 2.82 -2.68 -2.79
CA ALA A 198 3.23 -2.78 -1.39
C ALA A 198 2.59 -1.70 -0.50
N ASN A 199 2.25 -0.52 -1.06
CA ASN A 199 1.56 0.55 -0.32
C ASN A 199 0.14 0.14 0.09
N ARG A 200 -0.49 -0.71 -0.71
CA ARG A 200 -1.84 -1.21 -0.48
C ARG A 200 -1.87 -2.58 0.17
N GLY A 201 -0.73 -3.29 0.17
CA GLY A 201 -0.63 -4.66 0.67
C GLY A 201 -1.51 -5.62 -0.10
N ASP A 202 -1.70 -5.39 -1.41
CA ASP A 202 -2.62 -6.16 -2.25
C ASP A 202 -2.33 -5.98 -3.75
N VAL A 203 -3.05 -6.74 -4.58
CA VAL A 203 -3.07 -6.54 -6.03
C VAL A 203 -3.96 -5.35 -6.37
N VAL A 204 -3.46 -4.46 -7.20
CA VAL A 204 -4.20 -3.32 -7.74
C VAL A 204 -4.42 -3.51 -9.22
N PHE A 205 -5.56 -3.01 -9.71
CA PHE A 205 -5.91 -3.02 -11.12
C PHE A 205 -6.11 -1.59 -11.64
N ARG A 206 -5.49 -1.27 -12.76
CA ARG A 206 -5.63 0.00 -13.47
C ARG A 206 -6.36 -0.23 -14.78
N ASN A 207 -7.54 0.38 -14.93
CA ASN A 207 -8.30 0.33 -16.17
C ASN A 207 -7.65 1.25 -17.21
N ASP A 208 -7.27 0.73 -18.37
CA ASP A 208 -6.63 1.50 -19.44
C ASP A 208 -7.60 2.46 -20.13
N ASN A 209 -8.90 2.14 -20.17
CA ASN A 209 -9.92 3.00 -20.76
C ASN A 209 -10.24 4.22 -19.90
N ASN A 210 -9.93 4.17 -18.59
CA ASN A 210 -10.03 5.28 -17.68
C ASN A 210 -9.03 5.12 -16.52
N PRO A 211 -7.77 5.59 -16.70
CA PRO A 211 -6.72 5.44 -15.70
C PRO A 211 -7.02 6.16 -14.37
N HIS A 212 -7.99 7.09 -14.37
CA HIS A 212 -8.45 7.80 -13.18
C HIS A 212 -9.60 7.09 -12.47
N LEU A 213 -10.30 6.18 -13.15
CA LEU A 213 -11.34 5.36 -12.55
C LEU A 213 -10.69 4.19 -11.81
N ARG A 214 -10.37 4.44 -10.56
CA ARG A 214 -10.14 3.35 -9.62
C ARG A 214 -11.47 2.64 -9.47
N ILE A 215 -11.55 1.39 -9.93
CA ILE A 215 -12.81 0.60 -9.87
C ILE A 215 -13.28 0.39 -8.42
N HIS A 216 -12.46 0.77 -7.45
CA HIS A 216 -12.81 0.80 -6.02
C HIS A 216 -13.77 1.93 -5.62
N ASP A 217 -14.04 2.89 -6.51
CA ASP A 217 -14.90 4.06 -6.21
C ASP A 217 -16.34 3.87 -6.74
N THR A 218 -16.64 2.72 -7.37
CA THR A 218 -17.99 2.38 -7.83
C THR A 218 -18.50 1.14 -7.11
N VAL A 219 -19.11 1.35 -5.96
CA VAL A 219 -20.10 0.45 -5.37
C VAL A 219 -21.47 1.01 -5.61
#